data_bc5dcb0702d782c4b64853618f0a3f84
#
_entry.id   bc5dcb0702d782c4b64853618f0a3f84
#
_cell.length_a   1.000
_cell.length_b   1.000
_cell.length_c   1.000
_cell.angle_alpha   90.00
_cell.angle_beta   90.00
_cell.angle_gamma   90.00
#
_symmetry.space_group_name_H-M   'P 1'
#
loop_
_entity.id
_entity.type
_entity.pdbx_description
1 polymer ?
#
loop_
_entity_poly.entity_id
_entity_poly.type
_entity_poly.pdbx_seq_one_letter_code
_entity_poly.pdbx_strand_id
1 'polypeptide(L)'
;MKPNHLLIAPVLFGALLLFGCGTKDTPTPVVPDGAQAGDLIGLKDCEFQPADGETKFAAECGTLVVPENRDKADSRLIALPVVRIPASRPNPAEPVFYLQGGPGQSNLSWEPPDWLLENHAVVFVGYRGIDGTVTLSCPEVTRELKTHVGKDLFSEKARAEYATAVKQCATRIQESGVDLSGYTVPGVIEDVEAARTALGYDRINLLSESYGTRVAQIYAYMHPDSLHRLVLIGVNTPGHFIWDPAVLDEMIEHISELCAQDVSCSSRTSNFAQTMYEVNHNMPERWLFFNIDPDTVRLGTHFMFLDNPNMPMIFDAYLAAAEGDPSGLAMLNLLTSLAPIDQQIFGDLSNKAGTLDLEKYGGIESIGLGDSIMGAPMAEFIWPLAKEWPLELVPKNLREFQESDVEMLLVNGAVDFASPPTSLDEARPYFHKAQMFLLPEFSHITDVMETLQPEAFERLVTSYYDTGVADDSLYVYEPLSFEPGMSLIVVAKLLVAAMILLPALLILGVVLVVRRIRGRRTTINSKSVTK
;
A
#
# COMPACT_ATOMS: atom_id res chain seq x y z
N MET A 1 7.94 -22.83 27.67
CA MET A 1 8.28 -23.61 26.49
C MET A 1 7.01 -23.80 25.67
N LYS A 2 6.77 -22.91 24.72
CA LYS A 2 5.71 -23.03 23.71
C LYS A 2 6.33 -23.51 22.41
N PRO A 3 5.65 -24.33 21.61
CA PRO A 3 6.25 -24.91 20.41
C PRO A 3 6.42 -23.86 19.31
N ASN A 4 7.61 -23.78 18.76
CA ASN A 4 7.93 -23.01 17.55
C ASN A 4 7.14 -23.59 16.38
N HIS A 5 6.09 -22.93 15.95
CA HIS A 5 5.47 -23.17 14.66
C HIS A 5 6.33 -22.54 13.58
N LEU A 6 6.86 -23.39 12.72
CA LEU A 6 7.61 -23.07 11.52
C LEU A 6 6.68 -22.35 10.52
N LEU A 7 6.55 -21.04 10.63
CA LEU A 7 5.88 -20.16 9.65
C LEU A 7 6.92 -19.69 8.63
N ILE A 8 7.34 -20.56 7.70
CA ILE A 8 8.40 -20.27 6.72
C ILE A 8 7.85 -19.76 5.37
N ALA A 9 6.55 -19.61 5.20
CA ALA A 9 5.96 -19.29 3.89
C ALA A 9 5.24 -17.93 3.73
N PRO A 10 4.67 -17.25 4.71
CA PRO A 10 3.91 -16.02 4.45
C PRO A 10 4.72 -14.70 4.52
N VAL A 11 5.88 -14.68 5.15
CA VAL A 11 6.61 -13.42 5.43
C VAL A 11 7.28 -12.79 4.18
N LEU A 12 7.63 -13.57 3.16
CA LEU A 12 8.17 -13.03 1.88
C LEU A 12 7.10 -12.43 0.96
N PHE A 13 5.82 -12.68 1.24
CA PHE A 13 4.70 -12.20 0.43
C PHE A 13 3.98 -10.99 1.03
N GLY A 14 4.10 -10.74 2.33
CA GLY A 14 3.34 -9.69 3.02
C GLY A 14 3.71 -8.26 2.60
N ALA A 15 5.00 -7.94 2.46
CA ALA A 15 5.43 -6.58 2.10
C ALA A 15 5.26 -6.24 0.61
N LEU A 16 5.10 -7.24 -0.25
CA LEU A 16 4.79 -7.06 -1.68
C LEU A 16 3.28 -6.97 -1.95
N LEU A 17 2.43 -7.24 -0.95
CA LEU A 17 0.97 -7.23 -1.05
C LEU A 17 0.33 -5.83 -0.91
N LEU A 18 1.12 -4.76 -0.78
CA LEU A 18 0.61 -3.39 -0.94
C LEU A 18 0.16 -3.08 -2.39
N PHE A 19 0.36 -4.00 -3.32
CA PHE A 19 -0.26 -3.98 -4.64
C PHE A 19 -1.47 -4.91 -4.61
N GLY A 20 -2.64 -4.32 -4.40
CA GLY A 20 -3.92 -4.97 -4.17
C GLY A 20 -4.15 -6.28 -4.93
N CYS A 21 -4.64 -7.28 -4.24
CA CYS A 21 -5.26 -8.43 -4.87
C CYS A 21 -6.43 -7.96 -5.73
N GLY A 22 -6.36 -8.21 -7.02
CA GLY A 22 -7.51 -7.99 -7.90
C GLY A 22 -8.72 -8.74 -7.33
N THR A 23 -9.85 -8.05 -7.24
CA THR A 23 -11.12 -8.61 -6.76
C THR A 23 -11.40 -9.95 -7.44
N LYS A 24 -11.56 -11.02 -6.67
CA LYS A 24 -12.12 -12.28 -7.17
C LYS A 24 -13.44 -11.95 -7.84
N ASP A 25 -13.56 -12.18 -9.14
CA ASP A 25 -14.73 -12.08 -10.03
C ASP A 25 -16.04 -11.50 -9.41
N THR A 26 -15.95 -10.33 -8.75
CA THR A 26 -17.16 -9.60 -8.38
C THR A 26 -17.71 -9.01 -9.68
N PRO A 27 -18.95 -9.31 -10.08
CA PRO A 27 -19.49 -8.79 -11.33
C PRO A 27 -19.42 -7.26 -11.32
N THR A 28 -18.85 -6.66 -12.37
CA THR A 28 -18.83 -5.22 -12.54
C THR A 28 -20.26 -4.67 -12.39
N PRO A 29 -20.52 -3.76 -11.45
CA PRO A 29 -21.85 -3.22 -11.24
C PRO A 29 -22.31 -2.48 -12.49
N VAL A 30 -23.59 -2.64 -12.83
CA VAL A 30 -24.23 -2.04 -14.00
C VAL A 30 -25.32 -1.10 -13.50
N VAL A 31 -25.46 0.06 -14.13
CA VAL A 31 -26.57 0.98 -13.86
C VAL A 31 -27.88 0.30 -14.25
N PRO A 32 -28.82 0.06 -13.32
CA PRO A 32 -30.10 -0.53 -13.63
C PRO A 32 -30.97 0.37 -14.53
N ASP A 33 -31.81 -0.23 -15.37
CA ASP A 33 -32.73 0.51 -16.23
C ASP A 33 -33.68 1.39 -15.42
N GLY A 34 -33.77 2.67 -15.76
CA GLY A 34 -34.64 3.66 -15.10
C GLY A 34 -34.11 4.20 -13.77
N ALA A 35 -32.93 3.80 -13.36
CA ALA A 35 -32.29 4.33 -12.15
C ALA A 35 -31.98 5.82 -12.27
N GLN A 36 -32.04 6.52 -11.15
CA GLN A 36 -31.73 7.93 -11.01
C GLN A 36 -30.50 8.14 -10.10
N ALA A 37 -29.89 9.32 -10.22
CA ALA A 37 -28.79 9.70 -9.35
C ALA A 37 -29.25 9.75 -7.88
N GLY A 38 -28.50 9.10 -6.99
CA GLY A 38 -28.80 8.95 -5.57
C GLY A 38 -29.55 7.68 -5.21
N ASP A 39 -30.03 6.90 -6.18
CA ASP A 39 -30.71 5.64 -5.90
C ASP A 39 -29.74 4.58 -5.34
N LEU A 40 -30.10 3.96 -4.22
CA LEU A 40 -29.51 2.73 -3.72
C LEU A 40 -30.43 1.56 -4.03
N ILE A 41 -30.09 0.80 -5.06
CA ILE A 41 -30.95 -0.23 -5.62
C ILE A 41 -30.52 -1.63 -5.16
N GLY A 42 -31.52 -2.46 -4.86
CA GLY A 42 -31.32 -3.89 -4.61
C GLY A 42 -30.60 -4.21 -3.33
N LEU A 43 -30.60 -3.30 -2.35
CA LEU A 43 -30.05 -3.60 -1.02
C LEU A 43 -30.78 -4.81 -0.42
N LYS A 44 -30.06 -5.92 -0.27
CA LYS A 44 -30.59 -7.22 0.18
C LYS A 44 -29.49 -8.05 0.83
N ASP A 45 -29.91 -9.03 1.60
CA ASP A 45 -29.02 -10.00 2.23
C ASP A 45 -28.08 -10.64 1.20
N CYS A 46 -26.79 -10.70 1.53
CA CYS A 46 -25.72 -11.31 0.74
C CYS A 46 -24.66 -11.93 1.66
N GLU A 47 -23.77 -12.72 1.06
CA GLU A 47 -22.50 -13.12 1.68
C GLU A 47 -21.41 -12.24 1.06
N PHE A 48 -20.71 -11.48 1.90
CA PHE A 48 -19.60 -10.64 1.50
C PHE A 48 -18.28 -11.21 2.00
N GLN A 49 -17.29 -11.29 1.14
CA GLN A 49 -15.92 -11.62 1.49
C GLN A 49 -15.03 -10.48 0.98
N PRO A 50 -14.29 -9.78 1.87
CA PRO A 50 -13.31 -8.78 1.47
C PRO A 50 -12.28 -9.35 0.49
N ALA A 51 -11.76 -8.52 -0.41
CA ALA A 51 -10.82 -8.99 -1.43
C ALA A 51 -9.53 -9.54 -0.81
N ASP A 52 -9.04 -8.91 0.24
CA ASP A 52 -7.82 -9.29 0.97
C ASP A 52 -8.11 -10.15 2.21
N GLY A 53 -9.39 -10.39 2.53
CA GLY A 53 -9.85 -11.15 3.69
C GLY A 53 -10.15 -12.62 3.39
N GLU A 54 -10.10 -13.43 4.44
CA GLU A 54 -10.50 -14.85 4.39
C GLU A 54 -11.91 -15.07 4.95
N THR A 55 -12.40 -14.15 5.80
CA THR A 55 -13.69 -14.25 6.48
C THR A 55 -14.85 -13.89 5.56
N LYS A 56 -15.93 -14.63 5.69
CA LYS A 56 -17.20 -14.35 5.03
C LYS A 56 -18.18 -13.77 6.02
N PHE A 57 -18.73 -12.63 5.67
CA PHE A 57 -19.70 -11.90 6.49
C PHE A 57 -21.11 -12.01 5.94
N ALA A 58 -22.09 -12.20 6.83
CA ALA A 58 -23.48 -11.92 6.50
C ALA A 58 -23.65 -10.40 6.39
N ALA A 59 -24.05 -9.93 5.23
CA ALA A 59 -24.08 -8.52 4.89
C ALA A 59 -25.34 -8.16 4.08
N GLU A 60 -25.53 -6.89 3.79
CA GLU A 60 -26.48 -6.39 2.82
C GLU A 60 -25.70 -5.72 1.68
N CYS A 61 -25.95 -6.16 0.46
CA CYS A 61 -25.30 -5.65 -0.74
C CYS A 61 -26.31 -4.90 -1.61
N GLY A 62 -25.89 -3.74 -2.13
CA GLY A 62 -26.69 -2.93 -3.02
C GLY A 62 -25.83 -2.22 -4.07
N THR A 63 -26.49 -1.51 -4.96
CA THR A 63 -25.86 -0.71 -6.02
C THR A 63 -26.28 0.75 -5.86
N LEU A 64 -25.32 1.60 -5.56
CA LEU A 64 -25.50 3.06 -5.55
C LEU A 64 -25.32 3.59 -6.98
N VAL A 65 -26.27 4.40 -7.44
CA VAL A 65 -26.22 5.05 -8.75
C VAL A 65 -25.89 6.52 -8.57
N VAL A 66 -24.84 6.99 -9.24
CA VAL A 66 -24.35 8.37 -9.10
C VAL A 66 -23.98 8.96 -10.47
N PRO A 67 -23.97 10.29 -10.64
CA PRO A 67 -23.42 10.89 -11.84
C PRO A 67 -21.91 10.61 -11.95
N GLU A 68 -21.42 10.29 -13.14
CA GLU A 68 -19.97 10.16 -13.37
C GLU A 68 -19.27 11.50 -13.09
N ASN A 69 -19.85 12.59 -13.57
CA ASN A 69 -19.37 13.94 -13.35
C ASN A 69 -20.50 14.84 -12.81
N ARG A 70 -20.41 15.27 -11.56
CA ARG A 70 -21.44 16.06 -10.89
C ARG A 70 -21.53 17.50 -11.37
N ASP A 71 -20.49 18.01 -12.05
CA ASP A 71 -20.47 19.37 -12.61
C ASP A 71 -21.20 19.46 -13.96
N LYS A 72 -21.64 18.33 -14.52
CA LYS A 72 -22.35 18.24 -15.81
C LYS A 72 -23.78 17.75 -15.62
N ALA A 73 -24.73 18.57 -16.00
CA ALA A 73 -26.18 18.27 -15.86
C ALA A 73 -26.63 17.04 -16.68
N ASP A 74 -25.94 16.74 -17.78
CA ASP A 74 -26.19 15.61 -18.69
C ASP A 74 -25.16 14.48 -18.52
N SER A 75 -24.49 14.43 -17.38
CA SER A 75 -23.53 13.37 -17.09
C SER A 75 -24.20 11.99 -17.15
N ARG A 76 -23.51 11.02 -17.73
CA ARG A 76 -23.94 9.62 -17.62
C ARG A 76 -23.93 9.19 -16.15
N LEU A 77 -24.70 8.17 -15.85
CA LEU A 77 -24.70 7.52 -14.54
C LEU A 77 -23.66 6.40 -14.50
N ILE A 78 -23.08 6.20 -13.34
CA ILE A 78 -22.23 5.05 -12.99
C ILE A 78 -22.82 4.35 -11.77
N ALA A 79 -22.47 3.08 -11.58
CA ALA A 79 -22.91 2.26 -10.48
C ALA A 79 -21.71 1.89 -9.60
N LEU A 80 -21.88 1.99 -8.29
CA LEU A 80 -20.90 1.64 -7.27
C LEU A 80 -21.49 0.58 -6.34
N PRO A 81 -20.74 -0.45 -5.93
CA PRO A 81 -21.20 -1.39 -4.93
C PRO A 81 -21.26 -0.71 -3.56
N VAL A 82 -22.29 -1.04 -2.80
CA VAL A 82 -22.41 -0.68 -1.39
C VAL A 82 -22.61 -1.96 -0.60
N VAL A 83 -21.81 -2.17 0.43
CA VAL A 83 -21.89 -3.31 1.34
C VAL A 83 -22.05 -2.79 2.75
N ARG A 84 -23.05 -3.31 3.47
CA ARG A 84 -23.26 -3.04 4.90
C ARG A 84 -23.17 -4.35 5.68
N ILE A 85 -22.20 -4.46 6.56
CA ILE A 85 -22.10 -5.54 7.55
C ILE A 85 -22.80 -5.03 8.82
N PRO A 86 -23.88 -5.64 9.27
CA PRO A 86 -24.63 -5.15 10.43
C PRO A 86 -23.85 -5.38 11.74
N ALA A 87 -24.06 -4.50 12.71
CA ALA A 87 -23.58 -4.72 14.07
C ALA A 87 -24.30 -5.90 14.71
N SER A 88 -23.63 -6.57 15.64
CA SER A 88 -24.22 -7.69 16.39
C SER A 88 -25.17 -7.26 17.51
N ARG A 89 -25.02 -6.04 18.05
CA ARG A 89 -25.90 -5.46 19.08
C ARG A 89 -27.20 -4.94 18.47
N PRO A 90 -28.36 -5.08 19.21
CA PRO A 90 -29.67 -4.66 18.68
C PRO A 90 -29.87 -3.16 18.56
N ASN A 91 -29.08 -2.32 19.24
CA ASN A 91 -29.10 -0.86 19.16
C ASN A 91 -27.66 -0.38 18.96
N PRO A 92 -27.14 -0.49 17.76
CA PRO A 92 -25.76 -0.09 17.46
C PRO A 92 -25.59 1.42 17.57
N ALA A 93 -24.36 1.85 17.78
CA ALA A 93 -23.94 3.25 17.65
C ALA A 93 -23.87 3.66 16.18
N GLU A 94 -23.40 4.87 15.91
CA GLU A 94 -23.21 5.39 14.55
C GLU A 94 -22.38 4.41 13.71
N PRO A 95 -22.76 4.15 12.44
CA PRO A 95 -22.03 3.23 11.58
C PRO A 95 -20.62 3.76 11.28
N VAL A 96 -19.71 2.84 11.04
CA VAL A 96 -18.36 3.16 10.58
C VAL A 96 -18.31 2.96 9.07
N PHE A 97 -18.02 4.03 8.33
CA PHE A 97 -17.68 3.97 6.91
C PHE A 97 -16.17 3.86 6.77
N TYR A 98 -15.72 2.85 6.03
CA TYR A 98 -14.30 2.60 5.83
C TYR A 98 -13.80 3.29 4.56
N LEU A 99 -12.59 3.86 4.63
CA LEU A 99 -11.91 4.51 3.51
C LEU A 99 -10.49 3.94 3.37
N GLN A 100 -10.32 3.12 2.33
CA GLN A 100 -9.09 2.39 2.01
C GLN A 100 -7.96 3.34 1.61
N GLY A 101 -6.75 2.90 1.91
CA GLY A 101 -5.49 3.52 1.50
C GLY A 101 -5.16 3.35 0.01
N GLY A 102 -3.92 3.38 -0.34
CA GLY A 102 -3.38 3.34 -1.71
C GLY A 102 -2.85 4.69 -2.17
N PRO A 103 -3.38 5.34 -3.21
CA PRO A 103 -4.59 5.10 -4.02
C PRO A 103 -4.45 3.91 -4.99
N GLY A 104 -5.57 3.56 -5.63
CA GLY A 104 -5.63 2.50 -6.64
C GLY A 104 -5.98 1.12 -6.08
N GLN A 105 -6.36 1.05 -4.80
CA GLN A 105 -6.86 -0.15 -4.14
C GLN A 105 -8.38 -0.13 -3.99
N SER A 106 -8.98 -1.32 -3.93
CA SER A 106 -10.42 -1.48 -3.72
C SER A 106 -10.84 -1.06 -2.32
N ASN A 107 -11.89 -0.25 -2.21
CA ASN A 107 -12.48 0.07 -0.91
C ASN A 107 -13.25 -1.09 -0.28
N LEU A 108 -13.28 -2.25 -0.93
CA LEU A 108 -13.95 -3.48 -0.49
C LEU A 108 -12.94 -4.54 -0.01
N SER A 109 -11.67 -4.16 0.20
CA SER A 109 -10.60 -5.12 0.48
C SER A 109 -10.39 -5.39 1.98
N TRP A 110 -10.69 -4.44 2.84
CA TRP A 110 -10.44 -4.55 4.28
C TRP A 110 -11.37 -5.52 4.99
N GLU A 111 -10.83 -6.36 5.87
CA GLU A 111 -11.55 -7.28 6.73
C GLU A 111 -11.83 -6.63 8.09
N PRO A 112 -13.09 -6.22 8.41
CA PRO A 112 -13.38 -5.57 9.67
C PRO A 112 -13.27 -6.56 10.83
N PRO A 113 -12.62 -6.18 11.94
CA PRO A 113 -12.50 -7.04 13.11
C PRO A 113 -13.82 -7.18 13.86
N ASP A 114 -14.03 -8.32 14.50
CA ASP A 114 -15.24 -8.66 15.23
C ASP A 114 -15.59 -7.64 16.32
N TRP A 115 -14.56 -7.10 17.02
CA TRP A 115 -14.77 -6.10 18.08
C TRP A 115 -15.42 -4.80 17.57
N LEU A 116 -15.14 -4.40 16.32
CA LEU A 116 -15.79 -3.23 15.73
C LEU A 116 -17.26 -3.52 15.39
N LEU A 117 -17.52 -4.72 14.87
CA LEU A 117 -18.86 -5.20 14.53
C LEU A 117 -19.74 -5.49 15.75
N GLU A 118 -19.19 -5.49 16.95
CA GLU A 118 -20.03 -5.60 18.16
C GLU A 118 -21.00 -4.44 18.30
N ASN A 119 -20.52 -3.19 18.10
CA ASN A 119 -21.28 -1.97 18.39
C ASN A 119 -21.57 -1.11 17.15
N HIS A 120 -20.85 -1.30 16.05
CA HIS A 120 -20.98 -0.50 14.84
C HIS A 120 -21.27 -1.37 13.62
N ALA A 121 -22.24 -0.97 12.79
CA ALA A 121 -22.29 -1.49 11.43
C ALA A 121 -21.11 -0.93 10.64
N VAL A 122 -20.48 -1.77 9.80
CA VAL A 122 -19.42 -1.33 8.90
C VAL A 122 -19.97 -1.21 7.49
N VAL A 123 -19.70 -0.08 6.84
CA VAL A 123 -20.19 0.23 5.49
C VAL A 123 -19.01 0.48 4.55
N PHE A 124 -19.03 -0.21 3.44
CA PHE A 124 -18.13 0.00 2.31
C PHE A 124 -18.89 0.62 1.15
N VAL A 125 -18.36 1.68 0.60
CA VAL A 125 -18.82 2.28 -0.66
C VAL A 125 -17.69 2.14 -1.66
N GLY A 126 -17.90 1.39 -2.74
CA GLY A 126 -16.85 1.16 -3.72
C GLY A 126 -16.34 2.46 -4.31
N TYR A 127 -15.03 2.57 -4.49
CA TYR A 127 -14.42 3.75 -5.08
C TYR A 127 -14.71 3.86 -6.58
N ARG A 128 -15.16 5.07 -7.01
CA ARG A 128 -15.28 5.38 -8.45
C ARG A 128 -13.92 5.25 -9.13
N GLY A 129 -13.90 4.63 -10.29
CA GLY A 129 -12.67 4.35 -11.03
C GLY A 129 -11.93 3.09 -10.60
N ILE A 130 -12.40 2.40 -9.55
CA ILE A 130 -11.84 1.14 -9.05
C ILE A 130 -12.92 0.06 -8.98
N ASP A 131 -13.91 0.23 -8.09
CA ASP A 131 -14.91 -0.80 -7.74
C ASP A 131 -16.20 -0.69 -8.55
N GLY A 132 -16.36 0.37 -9.32
CA GLY A 132 -17.60 0.70 -10.00
C GLY A 132 -17.70 0.17 -11.43
N THR A 133 -18.72 0.68 -12.16
CA THR A 133 -18.93 0.40 -13.59
C THR A 133 -17.71 0.70 -14.44
N VAL A 134 -16.88 1.64 -14.01
CA VAL A 134 -15.65 2.05 -14.69
C VAL A 134 -14.45 1.72 -13.83
N THR A 135 -13.46 1.08 -14.43
CA THR A 135 -12.14 0.86 -13.82
C THR A 135 -11.07 1.59 -14.64
N LEU A 136 -10.32 2.45 -13.98
CA LEU A 136 -9.25 3.26 -14.59
C LEU A 136 -7.94 2.44 -14.73
N SER A 137 -8.06 1.22 -15.24
CA SER A 137 -6.94 0.29 -15.44
C SER A 137 -6.05 0.73 -16.60
N CYS A 138 -4.73 0.74 -16.38
CA CYS A 138 -3.71 1.18 -17.35
C CYS A 138 -2.69 0.07 -17.65
N PRO A 139 -3.04 -0.98 -18.40
CA PRO A 139 -2.11 -2.04 -18.77
C PRO A 139 -0.92 -1.53 -19.60
N GLU A 140 -1.04 -0.38 -20.26
CA GLU A 140 0.04 0.32 -20.94
C GLU A 140 1.16 0.69 -19.94
N VAL A 141 0.79 1.29 -18.81
CA VAL A 141 1.73 1.69 -17.74
C VAL A 141 2.38 0.46 -17.11
N THR A 142 1.58 -0.54 -16.77
CA THR A 142 2.07 -1.81 -16.21
C THR A 142 3.12 -2.47 -17.10
N ARG A 143 2.93 -2.45 -18.42
CA ARG A 143 3.87 -3.03 -19.38
C ARG A 143 5.22 -2.32 -19.33
N GLU A 144 5.22 -1.00 -19.35
CA GLU A 144 6.46 -0.21 -19.32
C GLU A 144 7.18 -0.36 -17.98
N LEU A 145 6.45 -0.35 -16.87
CA LEU A 145 7.05 -0.61 -15.54
C LEU A 145 7.73 -1.97 -15.48
N LYS A 146 7.09 -3.04 -15.96
CA LYS A 146 7.69 -4.39 -16.04
C LYS A 146 8.93 -4.44 -16.94
N THR A 147 9.07 -3.51 -17.87
CA THR A 147 10.24 -3.44 -18.75
C THR A 147 11.46 -2.86 -18.05
N HIS A 148 11.26 -1.88 -17.16
CA HIS A 148 12.32 -1.08 -16.54
C HIS A 148 12.68 -1.51 -15.11
N VAL A 149 11.73 -2.06 -14.35
CA VAL A 149 11.99 -2.51 -12.98
C VAL A 149 13.12 -3.55 -12.95
N GLY A 150 14.06 -3.36 -12.03
CA GLY A 150 15.26 -4.19 -11.89
C GLY A 150 16.41 -3.88 -12.86
N LYS A 151 16.29 -2.79 -13.64
CA LYS A 151 17.30 -2.43 -14.66
C LYS A 151 17.64 -0.94 -14.72
N ASP A 152 16.66 -0.07 -14.89
CA ASP A 152 16.81 1.36 -15.16
C ASP A 152 15.51 2.12 -14.81
N LEU A 153 14.92 1.81 -13.66
CA LEU A 153 13.54 2.17 -13.27
C LEU A 153 13.25 3.67 -13.38
N PHE A 154 14.16 4.55 -12.95
CA PHE A 154 13.98 6.01 -12.99
C PHE A 154 14.87 6.70 -14.02
N SER A 155 15.38 5.98 -15.01
CA SER A 155 16.12 6.58 -16.11
C SER A 155 15.25 7.59 -16.88
N GLU A 156 15.88 8.58 -17.53
CA GLU A 156 15.16 9.54 -18.39
C GLU A 156 14.33 8.83 -19.47
N LYS A 157 14.88 7.76 -20.04
CA LYS A 157 14.19 6.92 -21.03
C LYS A 157 12.94 6.28 -20.42
N ALA A 158 13.06 5.62 -19.27
CA ALA A 158 11.95 4.97 -18.59
C ALA A 158 10.82 5.98 -18.26
N ARG A 159 11.18 7.13 -17.70
CA ARG A 159 10.21 8.21 -17.42
C ARG A 159 9.48 8.71 -18.67
N ALA A 160 10.17 8.85 -19.81
CA ALA A 160 9.55 9.25 -21.07
C ALA A 160 8.58 8.16 -21.60
N GLU A 161 8.92 6.88 -21.44
CA GLU A 161 8.06 5.76 -21.81
C GLU A 161 6.84 5.65 -20.88
N TYR A 162 6.99 5.86 -19.57
CA TYR A 162 5.85 5.98 -18.63
C TYR A 162 4.91 7.12 -18.99
N ALA A 163 5.45 8.30 -19.28
CA ALA A 163 4.68 9.47 -19.71
C ALA A 163 3.85 9.17 -20.96
N THR A 164 4.44 8.46 -21.92
CA THR A 164 3.75 8.04 -23.15
C THR A 164 2.65 7.02 -22.84
N ALA A 165 2.92 6.03 -22.00
CA ALA A 165 1.98 5.00 -21.61
C ALA A 165 0.76 5.56 -20.86
N VAL A 166 0.98 6.54 -19.97
CA VAL A 166 -0.08 7.24 -19.25
C VAL A 166 -1.02 7.98 -20.22
N LYS A 167 -0.45 8.71 -21.20
CA LYS A 167 -1.24 9.40 -22.24
C LYS A 167 -2.05 8.43 -23.06
N GLN A 168 -1.48 7.29 -23.45
CA GLN A 168 -2.17 6.26 -24.20
C GLN A 168 -3.33 5.67 -23.39
N CYS A 169 -3.11 5.38 -22.10
CA CYS A 169 -4.15 4.90 -21.19
C CYS A 169 -5.30 5.92 -21.07
N ALA A 170 -4.99 7.18 -20.75
CA ALA A 170 -6.00 8.22 -20.61
C ALA A 170 -6.81 8.41 -21.90
N THR A 171 -6.14 8.44 -23.05
CA THR A 171 -6.80 8.54 -24.38
C THR A 171 -7.75 7.37 -24.60
N ARG A 172 -7.30 6.13 -24.40
CA ARG A 172 -8.13 4.93 -24.56
C ARG A 172 -9.36 4.95 -23.66
N ILE A 173 -9.20 5.38 -22.40
CA ILE A 173 -10.31 5.47 -21.46
C ILE A 173 -11.31 6.54 -21.93
N GLN A 174 -10.84 7.73 -22.34
CA GLN A 174 -11.70 8.80 -22.86
C GLN A 174 -12.42 8.41 -24.15
N GLU A 175 -11.75 7.71 -25.06
CA GLU A 175 -12.35 7.18 -26.32
C GLU A 175 -13.44 6.14 -26.04
N SER A 176 -13.44 5.48 -24.88
CA SER A 176 -14.54 4.61 -24.43
C SER A 176 -15.76 5.38 -23.88
N GLY A 177 -15.71 6.70 -23.88
CA GLY A 177 -16.78 7.57 -23.41
C GLY A 177 -16.73 7.88 -21.91
N VAL A 178 -15.62 7.61 -21.24
CA VAL A 178 -15.39 7.96 -19.83
C VAL A 178 -15.02 9.43 -19.71
N ASP A 179 -15.68 10.15 -18.81
CA ASP A 179 -15.33 11.52 -18.45
C ASP A 179 -14.35 11.53 -17.27
N LEU A 180 -13.05 11.54 -17.57
CA LEU A 180 -11.99 11.47 -16.55
C LEU A 180 -12.05 12.63 -15.54
N SER A 181 -12.63 13.80 -15.90
CA SER A 181 -12.75 14.92 -14.96
C SER A 181 -13.74 14.67 -13.81
N GLY A 182 -14.57 13.62 -13.90
CA GLY A 182 -15.45 13.18 -12.83
C GLY A 182 -14.79 12.30 -11.75
N TYR A 183 -13.57 11.83 -12.00
CA TYR A 183 -12.86 10.92 -11.09
C TYR A 183 -11.89 11.70 -10.19
N THR A 184 -12.44 12.34 -9.17
CA THR A 184 -11.74 13.21 -8.24
C THR A 184 -12.03 12.84 -6.78
N VAL A 185 -11.17 13.25 -5.84
CA VAL A 185 -11.41 13.03 -4.40
C VAL A 185 -12.75 13.66 -3.94
N PRO A 186 -13.13 14.89 -4.32
CA PRO A 186 -14.48 15.40 -4.04
C PRO A 186 -15.58 14.50 -4.60
N GLY A 187 -15.39 13.93 -5.79
CA GLY A 187 -16.32 12.97 -6.36
C GLY A 187 -16.50 11.69 -5.52
N VAL A 188 -15.42 11.17 -4.97
CA VAL A 188 -15.46 10.02 -4.01
C VAL A 188 -16.23 10.39 -2.75
N ILE A 189 -15.98 11.58 -2.20
CA ILE A 189 -16.66 12.07 -0.98
C ILE A 189 -18.16 12.21 -1.21
N GLU A 190 -18.57 12.77 -2.32
CA GLU A 190 -19.98 12.89 -2.70
C GLU A 190 -20.66 11.52 -2.93
N ASP A 191 -19.91 10.48 -3.30
CA ASP A 191 -20.44 9.13 -3.39
C ASP A 191 -20.71 8.53 -1.99
N VAL A 192 -19.78 8.74 -1.07
CA VAL A 192 -19.95 8.32 0.33
C VAL A 192 -21.12 9.03 0.98
N GLU A 193 -21.28 10.36 0.75
CA GLU A 193 -22.38 11.16 1.26
C GLU A 193 -23.74 10.74 0.65
N ALA A 194 -23.76 10.39 -0.63
CA ALA A 194 -24.95 9.84 -1.27
C ALA A 194 -25.33 8.47 -0.67
N ALA A 195 -24.35 7.59 -0.39
CA ALA A 195 -24.59 6.33 0.27
C ALA A 195 -25.10 6.51 1.71
N ARG A 196 -24.49 7.43 2.50
CA ARG A 196 -24.97 7.78 3.84
C ARG A 196 -26.45 8.18 3.83
N THR A 197 -26.79 9.09 2.92
CA THR A 197 -28.16 9.59 2.78
C THR A 197 -29.13 8.50 2.35
N ALA A 198 -28.77 7.68 1.36
CA ALA A 198 -29.59 6.58 0.85
C ALA A 198 -29.82 5.47 1.89
N LEU A 199 -28.84 5.24 2.78
CA LEU A 199 -28.95 4.31 3.90
C LEU A 199 -29.69 4.91 5.11
N GLY A 200 -30.01 6.21 5.10
CA GLY A 200 -30.79 6.90 6.13
C GLY A 200 -30.01 7.23 7.41
N TYR A 201 -28.71 7.38 7.34
CA TYR A 201 -27.88 7.77 8.49
C TYR A 201 -27.78 9.28 8.63
N ASP A 202 -28.05 9.82 9.81
CA ASP A 202 -27.89 11.25 10.11
C ASP A 202 -26.41 11.62 10.16
N ARG A 203 -25.62 10.87 10.91
CA ARG A 203 -24.17 11.02 11.04
C ARG A 203 -23.49 9.65 10.97
N ILE A 204 -22.23 9.69 10.58
CA ILE A 204 -21.38 8.50 10.45
C ILE A 204 -20.04 8.69 11.16
N ASN A 205 -19.43 7.60 11.55
CA ASN A 205 -18.01 7.54 11.87
C ASN A 205 -17.23 7.21 10.59
N LEU A 206 -15.99 7.69 10.50
CA LEU A 206 -15.03 7.23 9.49
C LEU A 206 -13.89 6.48 10.16
N LEU A 207 -13.51 5.35 9.61
CA LEU A 207 -12.21 4.70 9.82
C LEU A 207 -11.46 4.75 8.50
N SER A 208 -10.28 5.31 8.51
CA SER A 208 -9.51 5.51 7.29
C SER A 208 -8.03 5.29 7.51
N GLU A 209 -7.37 4.84 6.46
CA GLU A 209 -5.94 4.54 6.50
C GLU A 209 -5.19 5.18 5.33
N SER A 210 -3.94 5.58 5.57
CA SER A 210 -3.02 6.07 4.53
C SER A 210 -3.69 7.12 3.63
N TYR A 211 -3.76 6.90 2.31
CA TYR A 211 -4.47 7.78 1.37
C TYR A 211 -5.95 8.05 1.77
N GLY A 212 -6.65 7.06 2.33
CA GLY A 212 -8.03 7.24 2.81
C GLY A 212 -8.17 8.33 3.87
N THR A 213 -7.12 8.60 4.65
CA THR A 213 -7.10 9.69 5.64
C THR A 213 -7.14 11.06 4.97
N ARG A 214 -6.57 11.20 3.75
CA ARG A 214 -6.71 12.41 2.94
C ARG A 214 -8.17 12.59 2.48
N VAL A 215 -8.82 11.53 2.05
CA VAL A 215 -10.24 11.55 1.67
C VAL A 215 -11.09 11.95 2.87
N ALA A 216 -10.84 11.38 4.06
CA ALA A 216 -11.55 11.70 5.30
C ALA A 216 -11.38 13.17 5.74
N GLN A 217 -10.17 13.73 5.63
CA GLN A 217 -9.92 15.14 5.95
C GLN A 217 -10.69 16.08 5.00
N ILE A 218 -10.67 15.81 3.70
CA ILE A 218 -11.43 16.60 2.74
C ILE A 218 -12.94 16.41 2.96
N TYR A 219 -13.39 15.22 3.34
CA TYR A 219 -14.78 14.97 3.74
C TYR A 219 -15.17 15.86 4.93
N ALA A 220 -14.31 15.97 5.95
CA ALA A 220 -14.56 16.85 7.10
C ALA A 220 -14.62 18.34 6.73
N TYR A 221 -13.97 18.75 5.65
CA TYR A 221 -14.09 20.12 5.13
C TYR A 221 -15.39 20.34 4.34
N MET A 222 -15.85 19.33 3.58
CA MET A 222 -17.03 19.43 2.72
C MET A 222 -18.34 19.19 3.49
N HIS A 223 -18.37 18.21 4.39
CA HIS A 223 -19.57 17.73 5.08
C HIS A 223 -19.35 17.53 6.60
N PRO A 224 -18.90 18.56 7.35
CA PRO A 224 -18.59 18.40 8.78
C PRO A 224 -19.80 17.95 9.61
N ASP A 225 -21.03 18.37 9.23
CA ASP A 225 -22.26 18.08 9.97
C ASP A 225 -22.69 16.61 9.82
N SER A 226 -22.26 15.93 8.77
CA SER A 226 -22.52 14.50 8.52
C SER A 226 -21.63 13.57 9.35
N LEU A 227 -20.62 14.11 10.03
CA LEU A 227 -19.61 13.33 10.75
C LEU A 227 -19.90 13.31 12.25
N HIS A 228 -19.69 12.14 12.86
CA HIS A 228 -19.67 11.96 14.30
C HIS A 228 -18.24 11.95 14.81
N ARG A 229 -17.44 10.94 14.47
CA ARG A 229 -16.02 10.81 14.82
C ARG A 229 -15.21 10.20 13.70
N LEU A 230 -13.95 10.60 13.59
CA LEU A 230 -12.99 10.09 12.62
C LEU A 230 -11.83 9.41 13.32
N VAL A 231 -11.43 8.24 12.84
CA VAL A 231 -10.18 7.58 13.18
C VAL A 231 -9.32 7.52 11.92
N LEU A 232 -8.15 8.15 11.98
CA LEU A 232 -7.22 8.34 10.87
C LEU A 232 -5.90 7.64 11.21
N ILE A 233 -5.54 6.59 10.47
CA ILE A 233 -4.33 5.78 10.69
C ILE A 233 -3.33 6.01 9.57
N GLY A 234 -2.08 6.33 9.90
CA GLY A 234 -1.08 6.69 8.90
C GLY A 234 -1.50 7.95 8.14
N VAL A 235 -1.58 9.06 8.87
CA VAL A 235 -2.24 10.29 8.45
C VAL A 235 -1.50 10.99 7.32
N ASN A 236 -2.12 11.03 6.15
CA ASN A 236 -1.63 11.70 4.95
C ASN A 236 -2.22 13.12 4.85
N THR A 237 -1.47 14.12 5.28
CA THR A 237 -1.95 15.52 5.38
C THR A 237 -1.94 16.27 4.04
N PRO A 238 -2.65 17.41 3.92
CA PRO A 238 -2.61 18.27 2.75
C PRO A 238 -1.18 18.66 2.33
N GLY A 239 -0.87 18.64 1.03
CA GLY A 239 0.45 18.97 0.50
C GLY A 239 1.49 17.84 0.55
N HIS A 240 1.22 16.75 1.26
CA HIS A 240 2.12 15.60 1.44
C HIS A 240 1.75 14.41 0.54
N PHE A 241 1.76 14.57 -0.75
CA PHE A 241 1.75 13.43 -1.65
C PHE A 241 3.16 13.01 -2.04
N ILE A 242 3.98 14.01 -2.25
CA ILE A 242 5.37 13.82 -2.61
C ILE A 242 6.13 13.84 -1.31
N TRP A 243 6.83 12.77 -1.05
CA TRP A 243 7.73 12.68 0.09
C TRP A 243 8.91 13.59 -0.15
N ASP A 244 9.21 14.46 0.80
CA ASP A 244 10.40 15.28 0.79
C ASP A 244 11.62 14.42 1.14
N PRO A 245 12.68 14.38 0.31
CA PRO A 245 13.90 13.64 0.64
C PRO A 245 14.48 14.01 2.01
N ALA A 246 14.41 15.27 2.42
CA ALA A 246 14.92 15.69 3.72
C ALA A 246 14.16 15.07 4.89
N VAL A 247 12.83 14.91 4.77
CA VAL A 247 12.01 14.25 5.81
C VAL A 247 12.35 12.75 5.89
N LEU A 248 12.58 12.10 4.74
CA LEU A 248 12.99 10.69 4.74
C LEU A 248 14.41 10.52 5.31
N ASP A 249 15.30 11.45 5.04
CA ASP A 249 16.66 11.46 5.62
C ASP A 249 16.61 11.62 7.15
N GLU A 250 15.79 12.53 7.69
CA GLU A 250 15.58 12.69 9.14
C GLU A 250 15.07 11.38 9.78
N MET A 251 14.20 10.64 9.12
CA MET A 251 13.72 9.35 9.61
C MET A 251 14.80 8.27 9.58
N ILE A 252 15.66 8.25 8.55
CA ILE A 252 16.80 7.32 8.49
C ILE A 252 17.84 7.70 9.56
N GLU A 253 18.05 8.99 9.83
CA GLU A 253 18.90 9.45 10.93
C GLU A 253 18.35 9.01 12.28
N HIS A 254 17.03 9.09 12.51
CA HIS A 254 16.39 8.57 13.71
C HIS A 254 16.62 7.05 13.84
N ILE A 255 16.44 6.27 12.78
CA ILE A 255 16.77 4.83 12.79
C ILE A 255 18.24 4.61 13.10
N SER A 256 19.14 5.47 12.62
CA SER A 256 20.58 5.38 12.92
C SER A 256 20.88 5.64 14.42
N GLU A 257 20.12 6.50 15.07
CA GLU A 257 20.21 6.70 16.53
C GLU A 257 19.75 5.47 17.30
N LEU A 258 18.68 4.81 16.84
CA LEU A 258 18.22 3.54 17.42
C LEU A 258 19.25 2.41 17.18
N CYS A 259 19.85 2.35 15.99
CA CYS A 259 20.94 1.43 15.67
C CYS A 259 22.13 1.59 16.62
N ALA A 260 22.50 2.82 16.95
CA ALA A 260 23.62 3.08 17.88
C ALA A 260 23.36 2.55 19.30
N GLN A 261 22.08 2.36 19.67
CA GLN A 261 21.67 1.79 20.97
C GLN A 261 21.53 0.26 20.93
N ASP A 262 21.38 -0.33 19.75
CA ASP A 262 21.28 -1.78 19.54
C ASP A 262 22.65 -2.41 19.33
N VAL A 263 22.96 -3.49 20.09
CA VAL A 263 24.29 -4.15 20.05
C VAL A 263 24.54 -4.84 18.72
N SER A 264 23.54 -5.43 18.09
CA SER A 264 23.68 -6.15 16.83
C SER A 264 24.02 -5.19 15.69
N CYS A 265 23.38 -4.03 15.66
CA CYS A 265 23.62 -3.00 14.67
C CYS A 265 24.92 -2.21 14.94
N SER A 266 25.10 -1.68 16.14
CA SER A 266 26.27 -0.84 16.50
C SER A 266 27.61 -1.57 16.44
N SER A 267 27.61 -2.91 16.50
CA SER A 267 28.83 -3.71 16.29
C SER A 267 29.29 -3.74 14.82
N ARG A 268 28.41 -3.42 13.85
CA ARG A 268 28.68 -3.45 12.41
C ARG A 268 28.90 -2.07 11.80
N THR A 269 28.32 -1.05 12.38
CA THR A 269 28.50 0.33 11.95
C THR A 269 28.45 1.31 13.11
N SER A 270 29.19 2.41 13.01
CA SER A 270 29.10 3.53 13.96
C SER A 270 28.01 4.54 13.59
N ASN A 271 27.53 4.49 12.34
CA ASN A 271 26.49 5.39 11.82
C ASN A 271 25.77 4.70 10.66
N PHE A 272 24.55 4.22 10.89
CA PHE A 272 23.77 3.50 9.88
C PHE A 272 23.33 4.43 8.73
N ALA A 273 22.96 5.67 9.01
CA ALA A 273 22.56 6.65 8.00
C ALA A 273 23.71 6.92 7.01
N GLN A 274 24.94 7.12 7.53
CA GLN A 274 26.12 7.29 6.68
C GLN A 274 26.42 6.01 5.87
N THR A 275 26.28 4.83 6.47
CA THR A 275 26.44 3.54 5.77
C THR A 275 25.46 3.42 4.61
N MET A 276 24.20 3.76 4.85
CA MET A 276 23.16 3.70 3.83
C MET A 276 23.39 4.73 2.72
N TYR A 277 23.83 5.95 3.07
CA TYR A 277 24.23 6.98 2.11
C TYR A 277 25.35 6.46 1.19
N GLU A 278 26.44 5.95 1.75
CA GLU A 278 27.59 5.44 0.97
C GLU A 278 27.21 4.30 0.04
N VAL A 279 26.36 3.37 0.51
CA VAL A 279 25.89 2.24 -0.30
C VAL A 279 25.01 2.74 -1.45
N ASN A 280 24.06 3.65 -1.22
CA ASN A 280 23.18 4.18 -2.27
C ASN A 280 23.94 4.95 -3.34
N HIS A 281 25.00 5.71 -2.95
CA HIS A 281 25.80 6.51 -3.90
C HIS A 281 26.90 5.71 -4.60
N ASN A 282 27.22 4.49 -4.12
CA ASN A 282 28.28 3.64 -4.69
C ASN A 282 27.78 2.21 -4.92
N MET A 283 26.50 2.03 -5.19
CA MET A 283 25.89 0.71 -5.33
C MET A 283 26.50 -0.05 -6.50
N PRO A 284 26.93 -1.31 -6.33
CA PRO A 284 27.47 -2.12 -7.41
C PRO A 284 26.34 -2.49 -8.40
N GLU A 285 26.65 -2.52 -9.70
CA GLU A 285 25.69 -2.84 -10.75
C GLU A 285 25.18 -4.29 -10.72
N ARG A 286 25.89 -5.19 -10.06
CA ARG A 286 25.52 -6.61 -10.02
C ARG A 286 26.18 -7.38 -8.88
N TRP A 287 25.54 -8.49 -8.51
CA TRP A 287 26.13 -9.56 -7.73
C TRP A 287 26.05 -10.87 -8.52
N LEU A 288 27.21 -11.47 -8.85
CA LEU A 288 27.31 -12.59 -9.79
C LEU A 288 26.64 -12.25 -11.14
N PHE A 289 25.55 -12.93 -11.46
CA PHE A 289 24.75 -12.71 -12.66
C PHE A 289 23.42 -11.97 -12.41
N PHE A 290 23.13 -11.61 -11.16
CA PHE A 290 21.98 -10.77 -10.80
C PHE A 290 22.31 -9.30 -10.94
N ASN A 291 21.43 -8.55 -11.59
CA ASN A 291 21.53 -7.10 -11.65
C ASN A 291 21.18 -6.48 -10.30
N ILE A 292 21.73 -5.31 -10.06
CA ILE A 292 21.37 -4.40 -8.97
C ILE A 292 21.13 -3.06 -9.63
N ASP A 293 19.86 -2.65 -9.72
CA ASP A 293 19.44 -1.33 -10.18
C ASP A 293 19.22 -0.45 -8.94
N PRO A 294 20.00 0.62 -8.75
CA PRO A 294 19.91 1.46 -7.56
C PRO A 294 18.50 2.00 -7.30
N ASP A 295 17.79 2.37 -8.35
CA ASP A 295 16.45 2.94 -8.26
C ASP A 295 15.43 1.89 -7.80
N THR A 296 15.52 0.67 -8.33
CA THR A 296 14.68 -0.47 -7.90
C THR A 296 14.98 -0.87 -6.46
N VAL A 297 16.26 -0.86 -6.05
CA VAL A 297 16.64 -1.13 -4.65
C VAL A 297 16.10 -0.06 -3.72
N ARG A 298 16.25 1.23 -4.04
CA ARG A 298 15.71 2.34 -3.24
C ARG A 298 14.18 2.25 -3.09
N LEU A 299 13.48 1.97 -4.19
CA LEU A 299 12.02 1.78 -4.17
C LEU A 299 11.63 0.55 -3.32
N GLY A 300 12.32 -0.57 -3.50
CA GLY A 300 12.10 -1.77 -2.67
C GLY A 300 12.39 -1.52 -1.19
N THR A 301 13.45 -0.78 -0.87
CA THR A 301 13.77 -0.34 0.50
C THR A 301 12.62 0.47 1.10
N HIS A 302 12.09 1.45 0.36
CA HIS A 302 10.96 2.26 0.82
C HIS A 302 9.75 1.40 1.18
N PHE A 303 9.37 0.45 0.32
CA PHE A 303 8.26 -0.46 0.61
C PHE A 303 8.52 -1.37 1.81
N MET A 304 9.75 -1.87 1.97
CA MET A 304 10.10 -2.70 3.13
C MET A 304 10.11 -1.92 4.45
N PHE A 305 10.30 -0.60 4.40
CA PHE A 305 10.22 0.28 5.56
C PHE A 305 8.78 0.64 5.97
N LEU A 306 7.78 0.19 5.24
CA LEU A 306 6.37 0.35 5.61
C LEU A 306 5.89 -0.69 6.65
N ASP A 307 6.75 -1.64 7.03
CA ASP A 307 6.38 -2.74 7.91
C ASP A 307 7.58 -3.15 8.79
N ASN A 308 7.46 -2.97 10.10
CA ASN A 308 8.54 -3.20 11.07
C ASN A 308 9.19 -4.59 10.96
N PRO A 309 8.45 -5.70 10.78
CA PRO A 309 9.03 -7.03 10.61
C PRO A 309 10.00 -7.15 9.43
N ASN A 310 9.86 -6.30 8.42
CA ASN A 310 10.68 -6.31 7.21
C ASN A 310 11.93 -5.41 7.31
N MET A 311 11.91 -4.37 8.13
CA MET A 311 13.02 -3.42 8.29
C MET A 311 14.37 -4.09 8.59
N PRO A 312 14.46 -5.09 9.51
CA PRO A 312 15.72 -5.75 9.84
C PRO A 312 16.38 -6.43 8.64
N MET A 313 15.60 -6.91 7.67
CA MET A 313 16.16 -7.53 6.44
C MET A 313 16.88 -6.50 5.59
N ILE A 314 16.38 -5.26 5.57
CA ILE A 314 16.98 -4.14 4.84
C ILE A 314 18.23 -3.64 5.56
N PHE A 315 18.18 -3.48 6.89
CA PHE A 315 19.35 -3.11 7.67
C PHE A 315 20.50 -4.08 7.43
N ASP A 316 20.24 -5.39 7.51
CA ASP A 316 21.22 -6.43 7.25
C ASP A 316 21.78 -6.37 5.82
N ALA A 317 20.92 -6.13 4.80
CA ALA A 317 21.34 -6.04 3.41
C ALA A 317 22.29 -4.85 3.15
N TYR A 318 21.99 -3.67 3.73
CA TYR A 318 22.83 -2.48 3.59
C TYR A 318 24.15 -2.62 4.35
N LEU A 319 24.12 -3.14 5.58
CA LEU A 319 25.32 -3.39 6.37
C LEU A 319 26.26 -4.39 5.68
N ALA A 320 25.71 -5.50 5.16
CA ALA A 320 26.51 -6.48 4.42
C ALA A 320 27.08 -5.93 3.11
N ALA A 321 26.34 -5.09 2.41
CA ALA A 321 26.82 -4.43 1.20
C ALA A 321 28.02 -3.50 1.50
N ALA A 322 27.98 -2.76 2.60
CA ALA A 322 29.09 -1.95 3.07
C ALA A 322 30.32 -2.82 3.47
N GLU A 323 30.10 -4.02 3.96
CA GLU A 323 31.10 -5.03 4.27
C GLU A 323 31.63 -5.75 3.00
N GLY A 324 31.08 -5.45 1.80
CA GLY A 324 31.51 -6.00 0.51
C GLY A 324 30.66 -7.18 0.00
N ASP A 325 29.52 -7.50 0.63
CA ASP A 325 28.58 -8.53 0.17
C ASP A 325 27.23 -7.93 -0.26
N PRO A 326 27.06 -7.56 -1.56
CA PRO A 326 25.81 -6.95 -2.05
C PRO A 326 24.71 -7.97 -2.39
N SER A 327 24.84 -9.23 -1.97
CA SER A 327 23.89 -10.29 -2.33
C SER A 327 22.48 -10.01 -1.80
N GLY A 328 22.33 -9.33 -0.65
CA GLY A 328 21.06 -8.90 -0.10
C GLY A 328 20.37 -7.86 -0.97
N LEU A 329 21.12 -6.86 -1.48
CA LEU A 329 20.59 -5.85 -2.40
C LEU A 329 20.18 -6.45 -3.75
N ALA A 330 20.94 -7.41 -4.27
CA ALA A 330 20.57 -8.16 -5.48
C ALA A 330 19.27 -8.95 -5.30
N MET A 331 19.05 -9.51 -4.11
CA MET A 331 17.81 -10.20 -3.78
C MET A 331 16.65 -9.22 -3.66
N LEU A 332 16.84 -8.06 -3.02
CA LEU A 332 15.83 -7.01 -2.94
C LEU A 332 15.43 -6.52 -4.33
N ASN A 333 16.41 -6.26 -5.20
CA ASN A 333 16.15 -5.90 -6.61
C ASN A 333 15.31 -6.97 -7.33
N LEU A 334 15.62 -8.25 -7.14
CA LEU A 334 14.86 -9.35 -7.73
C LEU A 334 13.42 -9.40 -7.20
N LEU A 335 13.23 -9.31 -5.88
CA LEU A 335 11.91 -9.36 -5.25
C LEU A 335 11.04 -8.18 -5.69
N THR A 336 11.59 -6.97 -5.70
CA THR A 336 10.89 -5.77 -6.20
C THR A 336 10.50 -5.93 -7.67
N SER A 337 11.36 -6.55 -8.48
CA SER A 337 11.08 -6.81 -9.90
C SER A 337 9.97 -7.84 -10.15
N LEU A 338 9.69 -8.68 -9.17
CA LEU A 338 8.64 -9.72 -9.21
C LEU A 338 7.33 -9.27 -8.55
N ALA A 339 7.27 -8.03 -8.06
CA ALA A 339 6.06 -7.49 -7.44
C ALA A 339 4.87 -7.52 -8.43
N PRO A 340 3.64 -7.82 -7.95
CA PRO A 340 2.45 -7.94 -8.79
C PRO A 340 1.86 -6.57 -9.19
N ILE A 341 2.64 -5.75 -9.88
CA ILE A 341 2.26 -4.38 -10.30
C ILE A 341 1.09 -4.32 -11.29
N ASP A 342 0.67 -5.44 -11.85
CA ASP A 342 -0.49 -5.56 -12.73
C ASP A 342 -1.84 -5.47 -11.99
N GLN A 343 -1.84 -5.55 -10.68
CA GLN A 343 -3.04 -5.39 -9.85
C GLN A 343 -3.33 -3.92 -9.53
N GLN A 344 -2.37 -3.02 -9.72
CA GLN A 344 -2.52 -1.60 -9.43
C GLN A 344 -3.39 -0.88 -10.46
N ILE A 345 -4.37 -0.10 -10.00
CA ILE A 345 -5.21 0.77 -10.83
C ILE A 345 -4.52 2.13 -10.99
N PHE A 346 -3.63 2.24 -11.97
CA PHE A 346 -2.78 3.43 -12.14
C PHE A 346 -3.55 4.72 -12.48
N GLY A 347 -4.70 4.62 -13.13
CA GLY A 347 -5.53 5.80 -13.41
C GLY A 347 -6.07 6.48 -12.15
N ASP A 348 -6.21 5.75 -11.04
CA ASP A 348 -6.66 6.32 -9.77
C ASP A 348 -5.56 7.10 -9.02
N LEU A 349 -4.29 6.90 -9.36
CA LEU A 349 -3.19 7.73 -8.84
C LEU A 349 -3.42 9.23 -9.10
N SER A 350 -4.19 9.56 -10.14
CA SER A 350 -4.63 10.92 -10.45
C SER A 350 -5.45 11.56 -9.34
N ASN A 351 -6.27 10.79 -8.62
CA ASN A 351 -7.08 11.31 -7.51
C ASN A 351 -6.19 11.86 -6.39
N LYS A 352 -5.16 11.12 -6.02
CA LYS A 352 -4.17 11.60 -5.06
C LYS A 352 -3.43 12.82 -5.61
N ALA A 353 -2.98 12.76 -6.86
CA ALA A 353 -2.29 13.86 -7.51
C ALA A 353 -3.14 15.13 -7.61
N GLY A 354 -4.45 15.00 -7.80
CA GLY A 354 -5.38 16.15 -7.82
C GLY A 354 -5.45 16.94 -6.52
N THR A 355 -4.98 16.38 -5.42
CA THR A 355 -4.93 17.04 -4.11
C THR A 355 -3.58 17.65 -3.78
N LEU A 356 -2.63 17.65 -4.74
CA LEU A 356 -1.26 18.09 -4.51
C LEU A 356 -1.02 19.56 -4.74
N ASP A 357 -0.01 20.05 -4.05
CA ASP A 357 0.71 21.26 -4.41
C ASP A 357 2.00 20.90 -5.17
N LEU A 358 1.85 20.60 -6.47
CA LEU A 358 2.98 20.25 -7.33
C LEU A 358 4.00 21.41 -7.48
N GLU A 359 3.56 22.66 -7.28
CA GLU A 359 4.42 23.84 -7.40
C GLU A 359 5.44 23.93 -6.26
N LYS A 360 5.16 23.28 -5.11
CA LYS A 360 6.06 23.25 -3.93
C LYS A 360 7.41 22.59 -4.23
N TYR A 361 7.46 21.66 -5.16
CA TYR A 361 8.61 20.76 -5.37
C TYR A 361 9.40 21.03 -6.67
N GLY A 362 9.39 22.11 -7.30
CA GLY A 362 10.30 22.52 -8.38
C GLY A 362 10.59 21.55 -9.54
N GLY A 363 10.33 20.26 -9.41
CA GLY A 363 10.56 19.23 -10.42
C GLY A 363 11.09 17.91 -9.86
N ILE A 364 11.28 16.91 -10.74
CA ILE A 364 11.69 15.56 -10.34
C ILE A 364 13.12 15.52 -9.77
N GLU A 365 13.98 16.44 -10.18
CA GLU A 365 15.36 16.53 -9.69
C GLU A 365 15.43 16.88 -8.21
N SER A 366 14.43 17.57 -7.68
CA SER A 366 14.37 17.94 -6.25
C SER A 366 13.95 16.80 -5.34
N ILE A 367 13.41 15.72 -5.89
CA ILE A 367 12.92 14.54 -5.14
C ILE A 367 13.77 13.29 -5.37
N GLY A 368 14.72 13.35 -6.31
CA GLY A 368 15.65 12.26 -6.59
C GLY A 368 16.71 12.06 -5.51
N LEU A 369 17.64 11.14 -5.75
CA LEU A 369 18.71 10.82 -4.80
C LEU A 369 19.54 12.06 -4.43
N GLY A 370 20.03 12.84 -5.42
CA GLY A 370 20.84 14.05 -5.18
C GLY A 370 21.92 13.84 -4.13
N ASP A 371 21.91 14.69 -3.09
CA ASP A 371 22.78 14.56 -1.90
C ASP A 371 22.06 13.89 -0.72
N SER A 372 20.83 13.35 -0.93
CA SER A 372 20.04 12.66 0.10
C SER A 372 20.58 11.24 0.35
N ILE A 373 20.25 10.67 1.51
CA ILE A 373 20.59 9.29 1.85
C ILE A 373 19.90 8.31 0.89
N MET A 374 18.61 8.54 0.61
CA MET A 374 17.80 7.63 -0.21
C MET A 374 17.01 8.35 -1.31
N GLY A 375 16.88 9.68 -1.26
CA GLY A 375 15.91 10.42 -2.06
C GLY A 375 14.47 10.08 -1.65
N ALA A 376 13.52 10.40 -2.52
CA ALA A 376 12.13 10.03 -2.34
C ALA A 376 11.65 9.07 -3.45
N PRO A 377 12.05 7.78 -3.42
CA PRO A 377 11.86 6.85 -4.55
C PRO A 377 10.38 6.61 -4.89
N MET A 378 9.46 6.71 -3.91
CA MET A 378 8.03 6.62 -4.19
C MET A 378 7.52 7.86 -4.94
N ALA A 379 8.04 9.05 -4.61
CA ALA A 379 7.72 10.26 -5.34
C ALA A 379 8.30 10.23 -6.77
N GLU A 380 9.53 9.75 -6.95
CA GLU A 380 10.13 9.54 -8.27
C GLU A 380 9.33 8.57 -9.13
N PHE A 381 8.74 7.53 -8.51
CA PHE A 381 7.88 6.55 -9.16
C PHE A 381 6.55 7.17 -9.63
N ILE A 382 5.88 7.94 -8.76
CA ILE A 382 4.53 8.44 -9.02
C ILE A 382 4.53 9.71 -9.87
N TRP A 383 5.52 10.60 -9.72
CA TRP A 383 5.56 11.90 -10.38
C TRP A 383 5.38 11.86 -11.91
N PRO A 384 6.12 11.05 -12.68
CA PRO A 384 5.96 10.99 -14.13
C PRO A 384 4.56 10.47 -14.54
N LEU A 385 3.95 9.63 -13.72
CA LEU A 385 2.60 9.10 -13.97
C LEU A 385 1.54 10.19 -13.73
N ALA A 386 1.59 10.87 -12.58
CA ALA A 386 0.64 11.91 -12.22
C ALA A 386 0.70 13.14 -13.13
N LYS A 387 1.91 13.56 -13.53
CA LYS A 387 2.12 14.75 -14.36
C LYS A 387 1.48 14.66 -15.75
N GLU A 388 1.43 13.46 -16.32
CA GLU A 388 0.97 13.26 -17.70
C GLU A 388 -0.49 12.79 -17.79
N TRP A 389 -1.13 12.51 -16.64
CA TRP A 389 -2.56 12.25 -16.58
C TRP A 389 -3.34 13.57 -16.81
N PRO A 390 -4.46 13.57 -17.54
CA PRO A 390 -5.28 14.77 -17.76
C PRO A 390 -6.05 15.13 -16.47
N LEU A 391 -5.33 15.66 -15.51
CA LEU A 391 -5.78 15.89 -14.14
C LEU A 391 -6.26 17.33 -13.98
N GLU A 392 -7.41 17.51 -13.34
CA GLU A 392 -7.82 18.79 -12.77
C GLU A 392 -7.47 18.81 -11.28
N LEU A 393 -6.72 19.82 -10.87
CA LEU A 393 -6.45 20.02 -9.45
C LEU A 393 -7.74 20.39 -8.72
N VAL A 394 -8.01 19.74 -7.60
CA VAL A 394 -9.12 20.15 -6.74
C VAL A 394 -8.91 21.59 -6.23
N PRO A 395 -9.97 22.31 -5.89
CA PRO A 395 -9.86 23.67 -5.38
C PRO A 395 -8.81 23.82 -4.28
N LYS A 396 -8.08 24.93 -4.29
CA LYS A 396 -6.95 25.18 -3.39
C LYS A 396 -7.33 25.01 -1.91
N ASN A 397 -8.51 25.49 -1.53
CA ASN A 397 -9.04 25.32 -0.18
C ASN A 397 -9.22 23.86 0.25
N LEU A 398 -9.35 22.91 -0.67
CA LEU A 398 -9.40 21.47 -0.34
C LEU A 398 -8.01 20.80 -0.38
N ARG A 399 -7.00 21.49 -0.92
CA ARG A 399 -5.61 21.02 -1.00
C ARG A 399 -4.73 21.55 0.13
N GLU A 400 -5.20 22.52 0.89
CA GLU A 400 -4.53 23.14 2.02
C GLU A 400 -5.23 22.78 3.33
N PHE A 401 -4.54 22.94 4.44
CA PHE A 401 -5.16 22.79 5.75
C PHE A 401 -6.28 23.81 5.95
N GLN A 402 -7.37 23.34 6.52
CA GLN A 402 -8.47 24.17 7.03
C GLN A 402 -8.70 23.85 8.51
N GLU A 403 -9.19 24.85 9.24
CA GLU A 403 -9.64 24.63 10.61
C GLU A 403 -10.85 23.69 10.64
N SER A 404 -10.84 22.73 11.57
CA SER A 404 -11.93 21.78 11.76
C SER A 404 -12.20 21.53 13.24
N ASP A 405 -13.48 21.56 13.59
CA ASP A 405 -14.00 21.18 14.91
C ASP A 405 -14.60 19.76 14.94
N VAL A 406 -14.41 18.98 13.88
CA VAL A 406 -14.80 17.56 13.87
C VAL A 406 -13.90 16.80 14.85
N GLU A 407 -14.51 15.90 15.64
CA GLU A 407 -13.75 15.04 16.57
C GLU A 407 -12.92 14.02 15.77
N MET A 408 -11.60 14.05 15.94
CA MET A 408 -10.65 13.20 15.20
C MET A 408 -9.66 12.52 16.14
N LEU A 409 -9.38 11.24 15.88
CA LEU A 409 -8.24 10.51 16.43
C LEU A 409 -7.24 10.30 15.29
N LEU A 410 -6.04 10.84 15.41
CA LEU A 410 -4.95 10.72 14.44
C LEU A 410 -3.85 9.85 15.05
N VAL A 411 -3.44 8.81 14.33
CA VAL A 411 -2.41 7.85 14.79
C VAL A 411 -1.37 7.65 13.71
N ASN A 412 -0.11 7.94 14.02
CA ASN A 412 1.03 7.66 13.14
C ASN A 412 2.10 6.86 13.88
N GLY A 413 2.90 6.11 13.14
CA GLY A 413 4.15 5.53 13.62
C GLY A 413 5.31 6.53 13.55
N ALA A 414 6.25 6.43 14.49
CA ALA A 414 7.43 7.30 14.50
C ALA A 414 8.46 6.95 13.39
N VAL A 415 8.35 5.77 12.80
CA VAL A 415 9.16 5.32 11.66
C VAL A 415 8.30 5.00 10.43
N ASP A 416 7.20 5.74 10.25
CA ASP A 416 6.28 5.59 9.11
C ASP A 416 6.81 6.34 7.88
N PHE A 417 7.38 5.61 6.95
CA PHE A 417 7.92 6.13 5.69
C PHE A 417 6.85 6.52 4.66
N ALA A 418 5.59 6.14 4.84
CA ALA A 418 4.50 6.54 3.95
C ALA A 418 3.77 7.79 4.42
N SER A 419 3.64 7.98 5.74
CA SER A 419 2.97 9.12 6.37
C SER A 419 3.85 9.63 7.52
N PRO A 420 4.85 10.47 7.22
CA PRO A 420 5.85 10.88 8.19
C PRO A 420 5.26 11.48 9.47
N PRO A 421 5.90 11.29 10.63
CA PRO A 421 5.40 11.78 11.92
C PRO A 421 5.18 13.31 11.94
N THR A 422 5.93 14.07 11.15
CA THR A 422 5.76 15.52 10.97
C THR A 422 4.35 15.91 10.52
N SER A 423 3.62 15.00 9.87
CA SER A 423 2.22 15.21 9.46
C SER A 423 1.30 15.55 10.63
N LEU A 424 1.51 14.95 11.82
CA LEU A 424 0.72 15.24 13.00
C LEU A 424 0.98 16.66 13.53
N ASP A 425 2.23 17.10 13.55
CA ASP A 425 2.59 18.43 14.02
C ASP A 425 2.08 19.52 13.10
N GLU A 426 2.09 19.29 11.80
CA GLU A 426 1.50 20.18 10.80
C GLU A 426 -0.03 20.27 10.91
N ALA A 427 -0.71 19.14 11.21
CA ALA A 427 -2.16 19.10 11.37
C ALA A 427 -2.64 19.76 12.68
N ARG A 428 -1.82 19.73 13.73
CA ARG A 428 -2.17 20.18 15.09
C ARG A 428 -2.78 21.58 15.18
N PRO A 429 -2.30 22.61 14.48
CA PRO A 429 -2.89 23.95 14.54
C PRO A 429 -4.30 24.04 13.97
N TYR A 430 -4.72 23.11 13.13
CA TYR A 430 -5.95 23.17 12.35
C TYR A 430 -7.06 22.27 12.88
N PHE A 431 -6.73 21.18 13.59
CA PHE A 431 -7.73 20.23 14.07
C PHE A 431 -7.94 20.38 15.58
N HIS A 432 -8.86 21.26 15.95
CA HIS A 432 -9.01 21.77 17.33
C HIS A 432 -9.49 20.70 18.32
N LYS A 433 -10.21 19.66 17.85
CA LYS A 433 -10.71 18.56 18.68
C LYS A 433 -10.02 17.24 18.38
N ALA A 434 -8.83 17.32 17.79
CA ALA A 434 -8.08 16.11 17.49
C ALA A 434 -7.29 15.61 18.71
N GLN A 435 -7.32 14.29 18.92
CA GLN A 435 -6.36 13.56 19.74
C GLN A 435 -5.32 12.96 18.81
N MET A 436 -4.03 13.16 19.09
CA MET A 436 -2.94 12.77 18.20
C MET A 436 -1.96 11.90 18.96
N PHE A 437 -1.74 10.70 18.44
CA PHE A 437 -0.84 9.70 18.99
C PHE A 437 0.27 9.41 17.99
N LEU A 438 1.52 9.62 18.41
CA LEU A 438 2.70 9.15 17.72
C LEU A 438 3.19 7.91 18.45
N LEU A 439 3.07 6.76 17.81
CA LEU A 439 3.47 5.47 18.37
C LEU A 439 4.97 5.27 18.15
N PRO A 440 5.77 5.20 19.22
CA PRO A 440 7.22 5.03 19.11
C PRO A 440 7.55 3.74 18.34
N GLU A 441 8.40 3.88 17.32
CA GLU A 441 8.98 2.78 16.55
C GLU A 441 7.98 1.88 15.79
N PHE A 442 6.72 2.32 15.68
CA PHE A 442 5.78 1.76 14.73
C PHE A 442 6.03 2.35 13.34
N SER A 443 5.86 1.53 12.29
CA SER A 443 5.89 1.99 10.92
C SER A 443 4.50 2.35 10.40
N HIS A 444 4.08 1.85 9.25
CA HIS A 444 2.81 2.22 8.63
C HIS A 444 1.62 1.43 9.24
N ILE A 445 0.45 1.55 8.64
CA ILE A 445 -0.87 1.11 9.12
C ILE A 445 -0.90 -0.34 9.65
N THR A 446 -0.26 -1.30 8.95
CA THR A 446 -0.30 -2.72 9.30
C THR A 446 0.21 -2.98 10.71
N ASP A 447 1.30 -2.32 11.10
CA ASP A 447 1.88 -2.46 12.44
C ASP A 447 0.93 -1.93 13.52
N VAL A 448 0.29 -0.78 13.24
CA VAL A 448 -0.64 -0.14 14.20
C VAL A 448 -1.88 -0.98 14.39
N MET A 449 -2.49 -1.46 13.28
CA MET A 449 -3.81 -2.07 13.32
C MET A 449 -3.78 -3.57 13.63
N GLU A 450 -2.79 -4.31 13.11
CA GLU A 450 -2.91 -5.76 13.02
C GLU A 450 -1.72 -6.53 13.60
N THR A 451 -0.50 -6.01 13.48
CA THR A 451 0.70 -6.82 13.63
C THR A 451 1.31 -6.77 15.02
N LEU A 452 1.59 -5.59 15.55
CA LEU A 452 2.40 -5.47 16.77
C LEU A 452 1.56 -5.56 18.05
N GLN A 453 0.52 -4.74 18.19
CA GLN A 453 -0.26 -4.66 19.43
C GLN A 453 -1.77 -4.53 19.14
N PRO A 454 -2.42 -5.54 18.55
CA PRO A 454 -3.83 -5.45 18.10
C PRO A 454 -4.82 -5.17 19.24
N GLU A 455 -4.60 -5.70 20.45
CA GLU A 455 -5.48 -5.42 21.59
C GLU A 455 -5.38 -3.97 22.07
N ALA A 456 -4.19 -3.33 21.93
CA ALA A 456 -4.01 -1.92 22.23
C ALA A 456 -4.74 -1.04 21.20
N PHE A 457 -4.67 -1.41 19.93
CA PHE A 457 -5.42 -0.75 18.86
C PHE A 457 -6.94 -0.88 19.04
N GLU A 458 -7.45 -2.09 19.33
CA GLU A 458 -8.86 -2.32 19.67
C GLU A 458 -9.30 -1.37 20.80
N ARG A 459 -8.53 -1.31 21.90
CA ARG A 459 -8.85 -0.46 23.03
C ARG A 459 -8.86 1.03 22.67
N LEU A 460 -7.88 1.46 21.90
CA LEU A 460 -7.75 2.85 21.46
C LEU A 460 -8.97 3.28 20.64
N VAL A 461 -9.36 2.48 19.63
CA VAL A 461 -10.44 2.81 18.70
C VAL A 461 -11.82 2.69 19.35
N THR A 462 -12.08 1.60 20.10
CA THR A 462 -13.38 1.41 20.75
C THR A 462 -13.63 2.47 21.82
N SER A 463 -12.65 2.79 22.66
CA SER A 463 -12.79 3.85 23.67
C SER A 463 -13.09 5.20 23.01
N TYR A 464 -12.43 5.48 21.87
CA TYR A 464 -12.64 6.73 21.16
C TYR A 464 -14.03 6.82 20.51
N TYR A 465 -14.48 5.79 19.81
CA TYR A 465 -15.83 5.79 19.22
C TYR A 465 -16.94 5.83 20.28
N ASP A 466 -16.77 5.16 21.41
CA ASP A 466 -17.78 5.10 22.46
C ASP A 466 -17.84 6.42 23.27
N THR A 467 -16.70 7.04 23.58
CA THR A 467 -16.64 8.11 24.58
C THR A 467 -16.09 9.45 24.04
N GLY A 468 -15.44 9.47 22.88
CA GLY A 468 -14.69 10.61 22.36
C GLY A 468 -13.33 10.79 23.04
N VAL A 469 -12.89 9.82 23.85
CA VAL A 469 -11.57 9.85 24.51
C VAL A 469 -10.84 8.55 24.19
N ALA A 470 -9.72 8.67 23.53
CA ALA A 470 -8.87 7.53 23.18
C ALA A 470 -8.09 7.04 24.40
N ASP A 471 -8.09 5.73 24.63
CA ASP A 471 -7.38 5.06 25.71
C ASP A 471 -6.20 4.26 25.13
N ASP A 472 -4.99 4.82 25.26
CA ASP A 472 -3.73 4.23 24.81
C ASP A 472 -3.00 3.43 25.89
N SER A 473 -3.63 3.19 27.06
CA SER A 473 -3.01 2.58 28.24
C SER A 473 -2.50 1.16 28.03
N LEU A 474 -2.90 0.49 26.95
CA LEU A 474 -2.45 -0.86 26.59
C LEU A 474 -1.23 -0.87 25.64
N TYR A 475 -0.86 0.27 25.07
CA TYR A 475 0.36 0.35 24.28
C TYR A 475 1.59 0.21 25.15
N VAL A 476 2.49 -0.69 24.76
CA VAL A 476 3.77 -0.94 25.43
C VAL A 476 4.89 -0.63 24.46
N TYR A 477 5.89 0.13 24.93
CA TYR A 477 7.07 0.40 24.12
C TYR A 477 7.84 -0.90 23.79
N GLU A 478 8.06 -1.14 22.51
CA GLU A 478 8.91 -2.22 21.98
C GLU A 478 9.98 -1.60 21.09
N PRO A 479 11.27 -1.87 21.35
CA PRO A 479 12.35 -1.30 20.54
C PRO A 479 12.35 -1.88 19.13
N LEU A 480 12.76 -1.07 18.15
CA LEU A 480 12.97 -1.53 16.78
C LEU A 480 14.05 -2.64 16.74
N SER A 481 13.74 -3.75 16.12
CA SER A 481 14.69 -4.86 15.96
C SER A 481 15.65 -4.57 14.80
N PHE A 482 16.94 -4.89 14.99
CA PHE A 482 17.97 -4.88 13.96
C PHE A 482 18.44 -6.29 13.58
N GLU A 483 17.86 -7.33 14.18
CA GLU A 483 18.17 -8.72 13.86
C GLU A 483 17.14 -9.29 12.89
N PRO A 484 17.52 -9.64 11.64
CA PRO A 484 16.57 -10.17 10.69
C PRO A 484 16.12 -11.58 11.09
N GLY A 485 14.81 -11.80 11.14
CA GLY A 485 14.24 -13.15 11.25
C GLY A 485 14.61 -14.02 10.06
N MET A 486 14.73 -13.39 8.87
CA MET A 486 15.24 -13.99 7.64
C MET A 486 16.17 -13.00 6.94
N SER A 487 17.40 -13.42 6.62
CA SER A 487 18.37 -12.58 5.90
C SER A 487 18.20 -12.73 4.38
N LEU A 488 18.07 -11.60 3.67
CA LEU A 488 18.06 -11.58 2.20
C LEU A 488 19.36 -12.14 1.62
N ILE A 489 20.48 -11.99 2.33
CA ILE A 489 21.81 -12.53 1.97
C ILE A 489 21.76 -14.05 1.95
N VAL A 490 21.18 -14.64 2.99
CA VAL A 490 21.03 -16.11 3.10
C VAL A 490 20.12 -16.62 1.98
N VAL A 491 18.99 -15.96 1.73
CA VAL A 491 18.06 -16.31 0.65
C VAL A 491 18.75 -16.24 -0.72
N ALA A 492 19.51 -15.17 -0.99
CA ALA A 492 20.27 -15.01 -2.23
C ALA A 492 21.26 -16.16 -2.44
N LYS A 493 22.05 -16.49 -1.40
CA LYS A 493 23.05 -17.57 -1.48
C LYS A 493 22.41 -18.95 -1.64
N LEU A 494 21.28 -19.21 -0.95
CA LEU A 494 20.53 -20.44 -1.11
C LEU A 494 19.93 -20.57 -2.51
N LEU A 495 19.41 -19.48 -3.09
CA LEU A 495 18.91 -19.46 -4.45
C LEU A 495 20.02 -19.84 -5.45
N VAL A 496 21.21 -19.24 -5.35
CA VAL A 496 22.34 -19.56 -6.21
C VAL A 496 22.77 -21.03 -6.02
N ALA A 497 22.84 -21.49 -4.78
CA ALA A 497 23.17 -22.89 -4.50
C ALA A 497 22.14 -23.84 -5.15
N ALA A 498 20.85 -23.55 -5.04
CA ALA A 498 19.80 -24.34 -5.68
C ALA A 498 19.90 -24.32 -7.21
N MET A 499 20.18 -23.17 -7.82
CA MET A 499 20.37 -23.03 -9.28
C MET A 499 21.55 -23.85 -9.81
N ILE A 500 22.57 -24.10 -9.00
CA ILE A 500 23.74 -24.92 -9.36
C ILE A 500 23.48 -26.40 -9.06
N LEU A 501 22.99 -26.70 -7.86
CA LEU A 501 22.88 -28.09 -7.38
C LEU A 501 21.74 -28.84 -8.06
N LEU A 502 20.58 -28.22 -8.32
CA LEU A 502 19.44 -28.91 -8.95
C LEU A 502 19.77 -29.42 -10.35
N PRO A 503 20.34 -28.62 -11.28
CA PRO A 503 20.76 -29.11 -12.58
C PRO A 503 21.86 -30.21 -12.49
N ALA A 504 22.82 -30.04 -11.57
CA ALA A 504 23.88 -31.01 -11.37
C ALA A 504 23.32 -32.36 -10.91
N LEU A 505 22.38 -32.37 -9.97
CA LEU A 505 21.69 -33.58 -9.49
C LEU A 505 20.84 -34.22 -10.62
N LEU A 506 20.21 -33.43 -11.43
CA LEU A 506 19.42 -33.88 -12.58
C LEU A 506 20.31 -34.57 -13.61
N ILE A 507 21.46 -33.96 -13.96
CA ILE A 507 22.45 -34.52 -14.87
C ILE A 507 23.01 -35.84 -14.29
N LEU A 508 23.36 -35.83 -13.00
CA LEU A 508 23.84 -37.04 -12.32
C LEU A 508 22.79 -38.17 -12.38
N GLY A 509 21.51 -37.84 -12.10
CA GLY A 509 20.40 -38.78 -12.18
C GLY A 509 20.27 -39.39 -13.58
N VAL A 510 20.32 -38.57 -14.62
CA VAL A 510 20.28 -39.03 -16.03
C VAL A 510 21.46 -39.92 -16.35
N VAL A 511 22.69 -39.57 -15.94
CA VAL A 511 23.89 -40.36 -16.14
C VAL A 511 23.77 -41.73 -15.46
N LEU A 512 23.27 -41.78 -14.24
CA LEU A 512 23.08 -43.03 -13.50
C LEU A 512 22.04 -43.94 -14.17
N VAL A 513 20.93 -43.37 -14.62
CA VAL A 513 19.89 -44.10 -15.37
C VAL A 513 20.44 -44.66 -16.68
N VAL A 514 21.17 -43.86 -17.45
CA VAL A 514 21.81 -44.30 -18.70
C VAL A 514 22.83 -45.43 -18.45
N ARG A 515 23.67 -45.27 -17.41
CA ARG A 515 24.64 -46.34 -17.01
C ARG A 515 23.91 -47.61 -16.63
N ARG A 516 22.81 -47.55 -15.88
CA ARG A 516 22.00 -48.72 -15.50
C ARG A 516 21.36 -49.42 -16.69
N ILE A 517 20.85 -48.66 -17.68
CA ILE A 517 20.28 -49.22 -18.92
C ILE A 517 21.37 -49.89 -19.75
N ARG A 518 22.54 -49.25 -19.94
CA ARG A 518 23.67 -49.82 -20.67
C ARG A 518 24.20 -51.08 -20.00
N GLY A 519 24.34 -51.10 -18.67
CA GLY A 519 24.78 -52.28 -17.90
C GLY A 519 23.82 -53.45 -18.02
N ARG A 520 22.50 -53.22 -18.09
CA ARG A 520 21.49 -54.25 -18.33
C ARG A 520 21.57 -54.83 -19.76
N ARG A 521 21.88 -53.99 -20.77
CA ARG A 521 22.06 -54.46 -22.16
C ARG A 521 23.30 -55.34 -22.32
N THR A 522 24.41 -55.04 -21.67
CA THR A 522 25.62 -55.89 -21.66
C THR A 522 25.39 -57.23 -20.98
N THR A 523 24.61 -57.30 -19.92
CA THR A 523 24.30 -58.53 -19.18
C THR A 523 23.34 -59.47 -19.98
N ILE A 524 22.46 -58.88 -20.81
CA ILE A 524 21.56 -59.66 -21.70
C ILE A 524 22.34 -60.24 -22.87
N ASN A 525 23.25 -59.49 -23.50
CA ASN A 525 24.07 -59.98 -24.61
C ASN A 525 25.09 -61.05 -24.17
N SER A 526 25.61 -61.04 -22.94
CA SER A 526 26.51 -62.07 -22.46
C SER A 526 25.81 -63.41 -22.17
N LYS A 527 24.49 -63.41 -21.91
CA LYS A 527 23.69 -64.63 -21.72
C LYS A 527 23.19 -65.28 -23.03
N SER A 528 23.28 -64.58 -24.18
CA SER A 528 22.88 -65.12 -25.46
C SER A 528 24.02 -65.79 -26.27
N VAL A 529 25.26 -65.72 -25.76
CA VAL A 529 26.43 -66.32 -26.44
C VAL A 529 26.82 -67.68 -25.82
N THR A 530 26.11 -68.14 -24.77
CA THR A 530 26.34 -69.44 -24.11
C THR A 530 25.09 -70.32 -24.21
N LYS A 531 24.57 -70.53 -25.46
CA LYS A 531 23.68 -71.63 -25.81
C LYS A 531 24.11 -72.23 -27.14
#